data_17ea337bc95a119feb9f682baf86777c
#
_entry.id   17ea337bc95a119feb9f682baf86777c
#
_cell.length_a   1.000
_cell.length_b   1.000
_cell.length_c   1.000
_cell.angle_alpha   90.00
_cell.angle_beta   90.00
_cell.angle_gamma   90.00
#
_symmetry.space_group_name_H-M   'P 1'
#
loop_
_entity.id
_entity.type
_entity.pdbx_description
1 polymer ?
#
loop_
_entity_poly.entity_id
_entity_poly.type
_entity_poly.pdbx_seq_one_letter_code
_entity_poly.pdbx_strand_id
1 'polypeptide(L)'
;MTVNQSSQRAVINWNTFNLGSAANVNFVQPNAQSVTLNRVNDSNPSQIFGRITANGQVFLTNANGVYFSPTSSVDVGAITATTHSISDDNFMSGN
;
A
#
# COMPACT_ATOMS: atom_id res chain seq x y z
N MET A 1 7.60 -1.21 -10.84
CA MET A 1 6.23 -0.72 -11.10
C MET A 1 6.09 0.68 -10.52
N THR A 2 5.45 1.56 -11.25
CA THR A 2 5.18 2.92 -10.80
C THR A 2 3.68 3.16 -10.75
N VAL A 3 3.19 3.64 -9.62
CA VAL A 3 1.78 4.01 -9.44
C VAL A 3 1.72 5.53 -9.32
N ASN A 4 1.07 6.19 -10.27
CA ASN A 4 0.92 7.64 -10.27
C ASN A 4 -0.44 8.00 -9.66
N GLN A 5 -0.40 8.83 -8.63
CA GLN A 5 -1.59 9.32 -7.93
C GLN A 5 -1.78 10.79 -8.26
N SER A 6 -2.95 11.16 -8.75
CA SER A 6 -3.24 12.56 -9.14
C SER A 6 -4.06 13.30 -8.10
N SER A 7 -4.60 12.62 -7.10
CA SER A 7 -5.39 13.22 -6.03
C SER A 7 -4.70 13.04 -4.68
N GLN A 8 -5.14 13.82 -3.69
CA GLN A 8 -4.57 13.76 -2.34
C GLN A 8 -4.81 12.40 -1.68
N ARG A 9 -5.93 11.75 -1.97
CA ARG A 9 -6.28 10.42 -1.47
C ARG A 9 -6.70 9.54 -2.62
N ALA A 10 -6.26 8.27 -2.60
CA ALA A 10 -6.61 7.30 -3.63
C ALA A 10 -6.84 5.92 -3.00
N VAL A 11 -7.73 5.15 -3.61
CA VAL A 11 -7.99 3.77 -3.24
C VAL A 11 -7.69 2.89 -4.44
N ILE A 12 -6.86 1.87 -4.24
CA ILE A 12 -6.53 0.88 -5.27
C ILE A 12 -6.96 -0.48 -4.76
N ASN A 13 -7.73 -1.19 -5.57
CA ASN A 13 -8.15 -2.55 -5.26
C ASN A 13 -7.26 -3.53 -6.03
N TRP A 14 -6.64 -4.45 -5.31
CA TRP A 14 -5.75 -5.45 -5.87
C TRP A 14 -6.36 -6.84 -5.69
N ASN A 15 -6.23 -7.70 -6.70
CA ASN A 15 -6.54 -9.12 -6.54
C ASN A 15 -5.45 -9.80 -5.73
N THR A 16 -4.21 -9.45 -5.98
CA THR A 16 -3.04 -9.88 -5.22
C THR A 16 -2.08 -8.72 -5.09
N PHE A 17 -1.31 -8.70 -4.01
CA PHE A 17 -0.25 -7.72 -3.83
C PHE A 17 0.94 -8.44 -3.20
N ASN A 18 1.82 -8.96 -4.06
CA ASN A 18 3.01 -9.69 -3.64
C ASN A 18 4.22 -9.10 -4.37
N LEU A 19 5.32 -8.91 -3.66
CA LEU A 19 6.56 -8.39 -4.24
C LEU A 19 7.67 -9.39 -4.05
N GLY A 20 8.24 -9.87 -5.13
CA GLY A 20 9.46 -10.68 -5.10
C GLY A 20 10.67 -9.84 -4.68
N SER A 21 11.77 -10.49 -4.31
CA SER A 21 12.95 -9.80 -3.77
C SER A 21 13.57 -8.79 -4.75
N ALA A 22 13.36 -8.97 -6.05
CA ALA A 22 13.85 -8.05 -7.09
C ALA A 22 12.80 -7.03 -7.55
N ALA A 23 11.59 -7.07 -6.99
CA ALA A 23 10.50 -6.21 -7.41
C ALA A 23 10.48 -4.91 -6.62
N ASN A 24 10.03 -3.84 -7.28
CA ASN A 24 9.87 -2.53 -6.65
C ASN A 24 8.50 -1.97 -7.00
N VAL A 25 7.86 -1.31 -6.03
CA VAL A 25 6.67 -0.49 -6.26
C VAL A 25 6.97 0.92 -5.79
N ASN A 26 6.76 1.89 -6.66
CA ASN A 26 6.97 3.29 -6.35
C ASN A 26 5.64 4.04 -6.51
N PHE A 27 5.14 4.63 -5.43
CA PHE A 27 3.94 5.45 -5.44
C PHE A 27 4.35 6.91 -5.60
N VAL A 28 4.00 7.49 -6.74
CA VAL A 28 4.24 8.91 -7.02
C VAL A 28 2.99 9.68 -6.64
N GLN A 29 3.08 10.44 -5.56
CA GLN A 29 1.94 11.12 -4.93
C GLN A 29 2.12 12.64 -5.04
N PRO A 30 1.02 13.43 -4.97
CA PRO A 30 1.12 14.89 -5.10
C PRO A 30 2.02 15.55 -4.06
N ASN A 31 2.00 15.08 -2.80
CA ASN A 31 2.85 15.63 -1.74
C ASN A 31 2.98 14.65 -0.57
N ALA A 32 3.70 15.07 0.48
CA ALA A 32 4.00 14.22 1.63
C ALA A 32 2.77 13.88 2.49
N GLN A 33 1.68 14.63 2.36
CA GLN A 33 0.43 14.35 3.07
C GLN A 33 -0.53 13.48 2.25
N SER A 34 -0.17 13.14 1.02
CA SER A 34 -1.00 12.26 0.18
C SER A 34 -1.07 10.85 0.76
N VAL A 35 -2.20 10.18 0.56
CA VAL A 35 -2.46 8.86 1.13
C VAL A 35 -2.97 7.94 0.03
N THR A 36 -2.43 6.73 -0.03
CA THR A 36 -2.90 5.67 -0.92
C THR A 36 -3.36 4.49 -0.08
N LEU A 37 -4.62 4.09 -0.24
CA LEU A 37 -5.14 2.86 0.36
C LEU A 37 -5.04 1.73 -0.66
N ASN A 38 -4.27 0.71 -0.35
CA ASN A 38 -4.17 -0.50 -1.16
C ASN A 38 -4.99 -1.58 -0.47
N ARG A 39 -6.13 -1.91 -1.06
CA ARG A 39 -7.02 -2.95 -0.55
C ARG A 39 -6.77 -4.22 -1.35
N VAL A 40 -6.33 -5.27 -0.67
CA VAL A 40 -6.00 -6.54 -1.31
C VAL A 40 -7.12 -7.55 -1.05
N ASN A 41 -7.71 -8.06 -2.12
CA ASN A 41 -8.80 -9.03 -2.09
C ASN A 41 -8.28 -10.43 -2.41
N ASP A 42 -7.26 -10.86 -1.68
CA ASP A 42 -6.59 -12.15 -1.86
C ASP A 42 -7.03 -13.11 -0.75
N SER A 43 -7.19 -14.37 -1.07
CA SER A 43 -7.43 -15.41 -0.08
C SER A 43 -6.17 -15.83 0.66
N ASN A 44 -5.00 -15.31 0.26
CA ASN A 44 -3.70 -15.59 0.87
C ASN A 44 -3.09 -14.29 1.41
N PRO A 45 -2.19 -14.37 2.41
CA PRO A 45 -1.48 -13.20 2.88
C PRO A 45 -0.64 -12.55 1.79
N SER A 46 -0.51 -11.23 1.83
CA SER A 46 0.43 -10.52 0.96
C SER A 46 1.86 -10.75 1.45
N GLN A 47 2.76 -11.07 0.54
CA GLN A 47 4.17 -11.35 0.86
C GLN A 47 5.05 -10.29 0.21
N ILE A 48 5.74 -9.51 1.04
CA ILE A 48 6.56 -8.39 0.59
C ILE A 48 8.03 -8.76 0.81
N PHE A 49 8.71 -9.13 -0.27
CA PHE A 49 10.15 -9.42 -0.26
C PHE A 49 10.96 -8.34 -0.96
N GLY A 50 10.30 -7.41 -1.65
CA GLY A 50 10.93 -6.38 -2.43
C GLY A 50 10.82 -5.00 -1.78
N ARG A 51 10.84 -3.97 -2.62
CA ARG A 51 10.92 -2.58 -2.16
C ARG A 51 9.63 -1.83 -2.44
N ILE A 52 9.19 -1.06 -1.45
CA ILE A 52 8.08 -0.10 -1.60
C ILE A 52 8.65 1.29 -1.32
N THR A 53 8.41 2.23 -2.24
CA THR A 53 8.79 3.63 -2.05
C THR A 53 7.60 4.52 -2.31
N ALA A 54 7.49 5.63 -1.58
CA ALA A 54 6.45 6.62 -1.77
C ALA A 54 6.91 7.94 -1.18
N ASN A 55 6.44 9.04 -1.74
CA ASN A 55 6.72 10.36 -1.16
C ASN A 55 5.69 10.78 -0.11
N GLY A 56 4.58 10.05 0.03
CA GLY A 56 3.55 10.28 1.03
C GLY A 56 3.29 9.04 1.89
N GLN A 57 2.03 8.82 2.23
CA GLN A 57 1.61 7.75 3.13
C GLN A 57 1.00 6.59 2.35
N VAL A 58 1.22 5.37 2.83
CA VAL A 58 0.70 4.15 2.20
C VAL A 58 -0.03 3.32 3.26
N PHE A 59 -1.28 2.97 2.95
CA PHE A 59 -2.06 2.01 3.74
C PHE A 59 -2.19 0.74 2.92
N LEU A 60 -2.00 -0.40 3.57
CA LEU A 60 -2.10 -1.71 2.93
C LEU A 60 -2.99 -2.59 3.79
N THR A 61 -4.11 -3.04 3.23
CA THR A 61 -5.04 -3.91 3.95
C THR A 61 -5.19 -5.24 3.22
N ASN A 62 -5.08 -6.33 3.97
CA ASN A 62 -5.36 -7.69 3.50
C ASN A 62 -5.90 -8.48 4.67
N ALA A 63 -7.15 -8.94 4.57
CA ALA A 63 -7.82 -9.68 5.64
C ALA A 63 -7.06 -10.95 6.05
N ASN A 64 -6.22 -11.49 5.17
CA ASN A 64 -5.42 -12.68 5.43
C ASN A 64 -3.99 -12.36 5.90
N GLY A 65 -3.68 -11.08 6.08
CA GLY A 65 -2.41 -10.64 6.63
C GLY A 65 -1.43 -10.07 5.61
N VAL A 66 -0.38 -9.44 6.11
CA VAL A 66 0.72 -8.89 5.31
C VAL A 66 2.02 -9.30 5.97
N TYR A 67 2.92 -9.90 5.20
CA TYR A 67 4.23 -10.31 5.68
C TYR A 67 5.32 -9.46 5.01
N PHE A 68 6.11 -8.79 5.82
CA PHE A 68 7.30 -8.07 5.37
C PHE A 68 8.53 -8.91 5.71
N SER A 69 9.21 -9.41 4.68
CA SER A 69 10.38 -10.25 4.90
C SER A 69 11.60 -9.41 5.31
N PRO A 70 12.66 -10.03 5.88
CA PRO A 70 13.90 -9.31 6.17
C PRO A 70 14.57 -8.70 4.94
N THR A 71 14.24 -9.16 3.73
CA THR A 71 14.76 -8.60 2.47
C THR A 71 13.94 -7.43 1.97
N SER A 72 12.78 -7.15 2.58
CA SER A 72 11.94 -6.03 2.16
C SER A 72 12.53 -4.70 2.58
N SER A 73 12.25 -3.67 1.80
CA SER A 73 12.66 -2.30 2.10
C SER A 73 11.45 -1.39 1.88
N VAL A 74 11.11 -0.61 2.90
CA VAL A 74 9.97 0.31 2.84
C VAL A 74 10.48 1.71 3.13
N ASP A 75 10.42 2.57 2.10
CA ASP A 75 10.89 3.94 2.18
C ASP A 75 9.72 4.86 1.79
N VAL A 76 8.92 5.22 2.77
CA VAL A 76 7.69 5.97 2.59
C VAL A 76 7.57 7.01 3.72
N GLY A 77 6.69 7.99 3.56
CA GLY A 77 6.42 8.97 4.62
C GLY A 77 5.82 8.31 5.86
N ALA A 78 4.88 7.40 5.65
CA ALA A 78 4.31 6.56 6.71
C ALA A 78 3.68 5.35 6.06
N ILE A 79 3.68 4.21 6.77
CA ILE A 79 3.03 3.00 6.30
C ILE A 79 2.16 2.41 7.42
N THR A 80 0.97 1.96 7.05
CA THR A 80 0.09 1.20 7.92
C THR A 80 -0.34 -0.06 7.20
N ALA A 81 0.00 -1.22 7.76
CA ALA A 81 -0.43 -2.52 7.26
C ALA A 81 -1.38 -3.14 8.28
N THR A 82 -2.55 -3.60 7.82
CA THR A 82 -3.57 -4.09 8.72
C THR A 82 -4.40 -5.18 8.07
N THR A 83 -5.00 -6.04 8.91
CA THR A 83 -6.00 -7.00 8.48
C THR A 83 -7.42 -6.45 8.53
N HIS A 84 -7.61 -5.25 9.09
CA HIS A 84 -8.91 -4.60 9.15
C HIS A 84 -9.23 -3.92 7.84
N SER A 85 -10.50 -4.02 7.43
CA SER A 85 -10.99 -3.27 6.27
C SER A 85 -11.31 -1.84 6.65
N ILE A 86 -10.94 -0.91 5.77
CA ILE A 86 -11.28 0.51 5.88
C ILE A 86 -12.27 0.80 4.76
N SER A 87 -13.42 1.39 5.09
CA SER A 87 -14.39 1.74 4.05
C SER A 87 -13.84 2.88 3.19
N ASP A 88 -14.18 2.87 1.90
CA ASP A 88 -13.72 3.90 0.97
C ASP A 88 -14.19 5.28 1.42
N ASP A 89 -15.44 5.40 1.86
CA ASP A 89 -15.97 6.68 2.30
C ASP A 89 -15.23 7.24 3.51
N ASN A 90 -14.94 6.41 4.50
CA ASN A 90 -14.19 6.83 5.68
C ASN A 90 -12.77 7.24 5.31
N PHE A 91 -12.12 6.48 4.44
CA PHE A 91 -10.76 6.79 4.01
C PHE A 91 -10.71 8.10 3.23
N MET A 92 -11.60 8.26 2.25
CA MET A 92 -11.60 9.44 1.37
C MET A 92 -12.03 10.71 2.11
N SER A 93 -12.83 10.60 3.17
CA SER A 93 -13.22 11.74 3.99
C SER A 93 -12.19 12.10 5.07
N GLY A 94 -11.17 11.28 5.25
CA GLY A 94 -10.12 11.53 6.23
C GLY A 94 -10.43 11.08 7.64
N ASN A 95 -11.45 10.27 7.81
CA ASN A 95 -11.84 9.74 9.14
C ASN A 95 -11.02 8.52 9.54
#